data_ded87d9a3a8a602f42006e99bf8cb1eb
#
_entry.id   ded87d9a3a8a602f42006e99bf8cb1eb
#
_cell.length_a   1.000
_cell.length_b   1.000
_cell.length_c   1.000
_cell.angle_alpha   90.00
_cell.angle_beta   90.00
_cell.angle_gamma   90.00
#
_symmetry.space_group_name_H-M   'P 1'
#
loop_
_entity.id
_entity.type
_entity.pdbx_description
1 polymer ?
#
loop_
_entity_poly.entity_id
_entity_poly.type
_entity_poly.pdbx_seq_one_letter_code
_entity_poly.pdbx_strand_id
1 'polypeptide(L)'
;MNDLVIHGALIVDGSGSEPAIGDVAVRDGVITAVCQPGLTAAEVVDAEGLVLAPGIVDIHTHYDAQLTWDAGASPSPQMGVTTVVVGNCGFGLEIGRASCRERV
;
A
#
# COMPACT_ATOMS: atom_id res chain seq x y z
N MET A 1 -15.58 -14.03 9.68
CA MET A 1 -15.78 -12.63 10.05
C MET A 1 -14.62 -11.80 9.53
N ASN A 2 -14.87 -10.67 8.95
CA ASN A 2 -13.80 -9.76 8.52
C ASN A 2 -13.17 -9.07 9.74
N ASP A 3 -11.90 -8.73 9.62
CA ASP A 3 -11.18 -8.00 10.66
C ASP A 3 -11.48 -6.50 10.57
N LEU A 4 -11.52 -6.00 9.34
CA LEU A 4 -11.72 -4.59 9.03
C LEU A 4 -12.71 -4.42 7.88
N VAL A 5 -13.57 -3.44 7.99
CA VAL A 5 -14.36 -2.89 6.87
C VAL A 5 -14.07 -1.40 6.76
N ILE A 6 -13.75 -0.95 5.56
CA ILE A 6 -13.71 0.46 5.19
C ILE A 6 -15.04 0.78 4.53
N HIS A 7 -15.84 1.62 5.20
CA HIS A 7 -17.23 1.87 4.85
C HIS A 7 -17.42 3.14 4.05
N GLY A 8 -18.20 3.06 2.98
CA GLY A 8 -18.76 4.20 2.29
C GLY A 8 -17.78 5.03 1.46
N ALA A 9 -16.60 4.51 1.17
CA ALA A 9 -15.60 5.23 0.36
C ALA A 9 -15.98 5.27 -1.12
N LEU A 10 -15.53 6.32 -1.82
CA LEU A 10 -15.45 6.30 -3.28
C LEU A 10 -14.25 5.45 -3.68
N ILE A 11 -14.49 4.28 -4.25
CA ILE A 11 -13.46 3.30 -4.56
C ILE A 11 -12.93 3.53 -5.97
N VAL A 12 -11.60 3.73 -6.05
CA VAL A 12 -10.82 3.78 -7.28
C VAL A 12 -9.88 2.58 -7.24
N ASP A 13 -10.21 1.50 -7.94
CA ASP A 13 -9.51 0.22 -7.80
C ASP A 13 -8.27 0.05 -8.68
N GLY A 14 -7.97 1.05 -9.51
CA GLY A 14 -6.84 1.00 -10.44
C GLY A 14 -7.10 0.22 -11.74
N SER A 15 -8.30 -0.32 -11.92
CA SER A 15 -8.65 -1.10 -13.14
C SER A 15 -9.00 -0.22 -14.34
N GLY A 16 -9.21 1.07 -14.14
CA GLY A 16 -9.75 1.97 -15.15
C GLY A 16 -11.28 2.02 -15.20
N SER A 17 -11.96 1.25 -14.34
CA SER A 17 -13.40 1.30 -14.18
C SER A 17 -13.85 2.61 -13.55
N GLU A 18 -15.11 2.99 -13.78
CA GLU A 18 -15.72 4.13 -13.10
C GLU A 18 -15.67 3.96 -11.58
N PRO A 19 -15.27 4.99 -10.84
CA PRO A 19 -15.30 4.95 -9.39
C PRO A 19 -16.72 4.71 -8.87
N ALA A 20 -16.84 3.93 -7.81
CA ALA A 20 -18.13 3.62 -7.19
C ALA A 20 -18.03 3.69 -5.66
N ILE A 21 -19.11 4.11 -5.03
CA ILE A 21 -19.21 4.12 -3.56
C ILE A 21 -19.54 2.70 -3.09
N GLY A 22 -18.81 2.24 -2.09
CA GLY A 22 -19.03 0.93 -1.48
C GLY A 22 -18.10 0.66 -0.32
N ASP A 23 -18.19 -0.56 0.18
CA ASP A 23 -17.35 -1.03 1.27
C ASP A 23 -16.25 -1.95 0.76
N VAL A 24 -15.13 -1.94 1.47
CA VAL A 24 -14.02 -2.88 1.27
C VAL A 24 -13.81 -3.64 2.57
N ALA A 25 -13.75 -4.97 2.47
CA ALA A 25 -13.47 -5.82 3.62
C ALA A 25 -12.08 -6.44 3.54
N VAL A 26 -11.45 -6.56 4.69
CA VAL A 26 -10.15 -7.20 4.88
C VAL A 26 -10.27 -8.30 5.93
N ARG A 27 -9.61 -9.41 5.69
CA ARG A 27 -9.48 -10.53 6.62
C ARG A 27 -8.08 -11.14 6.50
N ASP A 28 -7.41 -11.31 7.62
CA ASP A 28 -6.06 -11.88 7.68
C ASP A 28 -5.07 -11.18 6.73
N GLY A 29 -5.17 -9.84 6.63
CA GLY A 29 -4.33 -9.03 5.74
C GLY A 29 -4.67 -9.13 4.24
N VAL A 30 -5.76 -9.80 3.89
CA VAL A 30 -6.21 -9.99 2.50
C VAL A 30 -7.54 -9.26 2.27
N ILE A 31 -7.66 -8.57 1.15
CA ILE A 31 -8.94 -7.98 0.73
C ILE A 31 -9.87 -9.10 0.29
N THR A 32 -11.01 -9.22 0.96
CA THR A 32 -12.00 -10.28 0.73
C THR A 32 -13.22 -9.82 -0.05
N ALA A 33 -13.50 -8.53 -0.04
CA ALA A 33 -14.61 -7.95 -0.79
C ALA A 33 -14.30 -6.51 -1.18
N VAL A 34 -14.74 -6.11 -2.35
CA VAL A 34 -14.61 -4.75 -2.89
C VAL A 34 -15.94 -4.30 -3.46
N CYS A 35 -16.34 -3.06 -3.18
CA CYS A 35 -17.57 -2.45 -3.67
C CYS A 35 -18.86 -3.21 -3.28
N GLN A 36 -18.85 -3.88 -2.15
CA GLN A 36 -20.05 -4.56 -1.64
C GLN A 36 -20.66 -3.76 -0.48
N PRO A 37 -21.97 -3.56 -0.45
CA PRO A 37 -22.61 -2.89 0.64
C PRO A 37 -22.87 -3.82 1.83
N GLY A 38 -22.99 -3.24 3.03
CA GLY A 38 -23.49 -3.94 4.20
C GLY A 38 -22.55 -4.98 4.79
N LEU A 39 -21.24 -4.85 4.58
CA LEU A 39 -20.24 -5.74 5.16
C LEU A 39 -20.08 -5.48 6.66
N THR A 40 -19.76 -6.53 7.40
CA THR A 40 -19.52 -6.46 8.85
C THR A 40 -18.11 -6.93 9.19
N ALA A 41 -17.52 -6.32 10.20
CA ALA A 41 -16.19 -6.65 10.69
C ALA A 41 -16.06 -6.34 12.18
N ALA A 42 -14.95 -6.81 12.76
CA ALA A 42 -14.58 -6.46 14.13
C ALA A 42 -14.28 -4.95 14.26
N GLU A 43 -13.66 -4.37 13.24
CA GLU A 43 -13.39 -2.93 13.14
C GLU A 43 -14.06 -2.36 11.88
N VAL A 44 -14.68 -1.20 12.01
CA VAL A 44 -15.26 -0.48 10.89
C VAL A 44 -14.69 0.94 10.86
N VAL A 45 -14.12 1.31 9.74
CA VAL A 45 -13.62 2.67 9.48
C VAL A 45 -14.63 3.37 8.57
N ASP A 46 -15.21 4.46 9.05
CA ASP A 46 -16.07 5.31 8.24
C ASP A 46 -15.21 6.15 7.28
N ALA A 47 -15.38 5.92 5.99
CA ALA A 47 -14.68 6.61 4.93
C ALA A 47 -15.64 7.38 4.00
N GLU A 48 -16.85 7.69 4.47
CA GLU A 48 -17.78 8.52 3.70
C GLU A 48 -17.14 9.88 3.34
N GLY A 49 -17.23 10.26 2.08
CA GLY A 49 -16.62 11.48 1.56
C GLY A 49 -15.14 11.36 1.24
N LEU A 50 -14.53 10.22 1.50
CA LEU A 50 -13.12 9.94 1.18
C LEU A 50 -13.00 9.05 -0.05
N VAL A 51 -11.82 9.09 -0.66
CA VAL A 51 -11.45 8.19 -1.76
C VAL A 51 -10.58 7.07 -1.22
N LEU A 52 -10.91 5.84 -1.57
CA LEU A 52 -10.10 4.66 -1.30
C LEU A 52 -9.47 4.17 -2.60
N ALA A 53 -8.15 4.10 -2.63
CA ALA A 53 -7.38 3.61 -3.76
C ALA A 53 -6.29 2.64 -3.29
N PRO A 54 -5.71 1.84 -4.19
CA PRO A 54 -4.52 1.07 -3.88
C PRO A 54 -3.38 1.97 -3.39
N GLY A 55 -2.53 1.45 -2.53
CA GLY A 55 -1.32 2.14 -2.11
C GLY A 55 -0.42 2.47 -3.29
N ILE A 56 0.25 3.60 -3.21
CA ILE A 56 1.14 4.07 -4.28
C ILE A 56 2.40 3.20 -4.31
N VAL A 57 2.79 2.75 -5.51
CA VAL A 57 4.07 2.10 -5.77
C VAL A 57 5.02 3.14 -6.34
N ASP A 58 6.05 3.50 -5.59
CA ASP A 58 7.08 4.44 -6.04
C ASP A 58 8.25 3.68 -6.64
N ILE A 59 8.41 3.76 -7.95
CA ILE A 59 9.42 3.02 -8.70
C ILE A 59 10.77 3.74 -8.81
N HIS A 60 10.89 4.94 -8.29
CA HIS A 60 12.12 5.73 -8.35
C HIS A 60 12.39 6.38 -6.99
N THR A 61 13.16 5.70 -6.16
CA THR A 61 13.51 6.15 -4.82
C THR A 61 15.02 6.09 -4.59
N HIS A 62 15.46 6.75 -3.53
CA HIS A 62 16.83 6.73 -3.04
C HIS A 62 16.92 6.10 -1.64
N TYR A 63 16.04 5.15 -1.34
CA TYR A 63 16.00 4.49 -0.04
C TYR A 63 17.09 3.44 0.16
N ASP A 64 17.91 3.15 -0.86
CA ASP A 64 18.98 2.15 -0.80
C ASP A 64 19.88 2.30 0.42
N ALA A 65 20.27 3.53 0.74
CA ALA A 65 21.07 3.81 1.94
C ALA A 65 20.19 4.18 3.14
N GLN A 66 19.12 4.93 2.92
CA GLN A 66 18.27 5.45 4.00
C GLN A 66 17.66 4.33 4.85
N LEU A 67 17.28 3.21 4.27
CA LEU A 67 16.74 2.05 5.00
C LEU A 67 17.70 1.48 6.05
N THR A 68 18.98 1.78 5.96
CA THR A 68 19.96 1.34 6.97
C THR A 68 19.84 2.10 8.29
N TRP A 69 19.24 3.28 8.31
CA TRP A 69 19.01 4.07 9.53
C TRP A 69 17.55 4.48 9.76
N ASP A 70 16.71 4.37 8.73
CA ASP A 70 15.28 4.67 8.79
C ASP A 70 14.47 3.52 8.21
N ALA A 71 14.15 2.54 9.04
CA ALA A 71 13.36 1.38 8.65
C ALA A 71 11.92 1.75 8.23
N GLY A 72 11.44 2.92 8.64
CA GLY A 72 10.12 3.42 8.28
C GLY A 72 10.05 4.04 6.90
N ALA A 73 11.18 4.23 6.20
CA ALA A 73 11.26 4.86 4.88
C ALA A 73 10.50 6.19 4.81
N SER A 74 10.65 7.01 5.84
CA SER A 74 9.96 8.30 5.93
C SER A 74 10.42 9.29 4.85
N PRO A 75 9.55 10.12 4.28
CA PRO A 75 8.13 10.30 4.66
C PRO A 75 7.15 9.50 3.78
N SER A 76 7.61 8.58 2.95
CA SER A 76 6.79 7.93 1.92
C SER A 76 5.51 7.26 2.46
N PRO A 77 5.54 6.47 3.56
CA PRO A 77 4.31 5.84 4.07
C PRO A 77 3.25 6.86 4.49
N GLN A 78 3.66 7.98 5.08
CA GLN A 78 2.75 9.04 5.48
C GLN A 78 2.08 9.74 4.30
N MET A 79 2.64 9.60 3.11
CA MET A 79 2.13 10.16 1.86
C MET A 79 1.32 9.14 1.03
N GLY A 80 1.04 7.97 1.58
CA GLY A 80 0.25 6.92 0.92
C GLY A 80 1.06 5.95 0.07
N VAL A 81 2.39 6.00 0.14
CA VAL A 81 3.26 5.03 -0.54
C VAL A 81 3.34 3.76 0.28
N THR A 82 2.98 2.63 -0.32
CA THR A 82 3.00 1.31 0.34
C THR A 82 4.11 0.40 -0.15
N THR A 83 4.70 0.73 -1.28
CA THR A 83 5.78 -0.06 -1.89
C THR A 83 6.77 0.89 -2.54
N VAL A 84 8.05 0.65 -2.31
CA VAL A 84 9.13 1.39 -2.96
C VAL A 84 10.03 0.42 -3.71
N VAL A 85 10.54 0.87 -4.84
CA VAL A 85 11.58 0.15 -5.59
C VAL A 85 12.91 0.85 -5.33
N VAL A 86 13.89 0.08 -4.90
CA VAL A 86 15.26 0.52 -4.68
C VAL A 86 16.19 -0.02 -5.76
N GLY A 87 17.35 0.61 -5.94
CA GLY A 87 18.33 0.18 -6.94
C GLY A 87 18.11 0.75 -8.34
N ASN A 88 17.03 1.48 -8.55
CA ASN A 88 16.76 2.12 -9.85
C ASN A 88 17.61 3.37 -10.07
N CYS A 89 17.96 4.08 -9.02
CA CYS A 89 18.80 5.27 -9.06
C CYS A 89 19.74 5.27 -7.87
N GLY A 90 21.06 5.19 -8.10
CA GLY A 90 22.09 5.15 -7.08
C GLY A 90 22.62 3.73 -6.82
N PHE A 91 22.83 3.40 -5.55
CA PHE A 91 23.38 2.13 -5.11
C PHE A 91 22.30 1.12 -4.77
N GLY A 92 22.50 -0.13 -5.20
CA GLY A 92 21.67 -1.24 -4.75
C GLY A 92 22.36 -2.00 -3.61
N LEU A 93 21.59 -2.34 -2.58
CA LEU A 93 22.01 -3.25 -1.52
C LEU A 93 21.23 -4.56 -1.67
N GLU A 94 21.94 -5.64 -1.90
CA GLU A 94 21.34 -6.96 -1.88
C GLU A 94 21.53 -7.57 -0.49
N ILE A 95 20.44 -7.84 0.20
CA ILE A 95 20.46 -8.44 1.53
C ILE A 95 20.27 -9.96 1.39
N GLY A 96 21.25 -10.73 1.89
CA GLY A 96 21.07 -12.16 2.11
C GLY A 96 21.87 -13.10 1.22
N ARG A 97 22.79 -12.63 0.39
CA ARG A 97 23.78 -13.46 -0.31
C ARG A 97 25.20 -12.92 -0.11
N ALA A 98 26.16 -13.84 0.08
CA ALA A 98 27.57 -13.52 0.29
C ALA A 98 28.28 -12.96 -0.97
N SER A 99 27.60 -12.75 -2.06
CA SER A 99 28.10 -12.12 -3.26
C SER A 99 27.34 -10.85 -3.55
N CYS A 100 27.67 -9.78 -2.87
CA CYS A 100 27.28 -8.44 -3.29
C CYS A 100 27.98 -8.13 -4.61
N ARG A 101 27.25 -8.16 -5.70
CA ARG A 101 27.70 -7.48 -6.92
C ARG A 101 27.24 -6.04 -6.81
N GLU A 102 28.17 -5.15 -6.51
CA GLU A 102 27.97 -3.74 -6.78
C GLU A 102 27.67 -3.58 -8.27
N ARG A 103 26.47 -3.14 -8.55
CA ARG A 103 26.18 -2.56 -9.86
C ARG A 103 26.10 -1.06 -9.68
N VAL A 104 27.12 -0.43 -10.12
CA VAL A 104 27.13 1.01 -10.33
C VAL A 104 26.26 1.34 -11.53
#